data_b944981b4e8ea446b1f80b9aae3fc02f
#
_entry.id   b944981b4e8ea446b1f80b9aae3fc02f
#
_cell.length_a   1.000
_cell.length_b   1.000
_cell.length_c   1.000
_cell.angle_alpha   90.00
_cell.angle_beta   90.00
_cell.angle_gamma   90.00
#
_symmetry.space_group_name_H-M   'P 1'
#
loop_
_entity.id
_entity.type
_entity.pdbx_description
1 polymer ?
#
loop_
_entity_poly.entity_id
_entity_poly.type
_entity_poly.pdbx_seq_one_letter_code
_entity_poly.pdbx_strand_id
1 'polypeptide(L)'
;MTSTLSLDTPIQIRGLTKTYPNGYKALNGVNLDIPMGMFGLLGPNGAGKSSLMRTIATLQEATEGTVQWGDINVLTEKVKLRQVLGYLPQYFGVYPGVSAEKLLDHFAALKGITNGKERKELVTHLLNQVNLYEARDRAVSGFSGGMRQRFGIAQALVGDPRLVIVDEPTAGLDPAERVRFLNLLSEISERAAIILSTHIVEDVSELCPQMAVLIAGEIRATGQPSTMMQQLAGKVWRIQLKRDQLPSYEETYQVLSTRFFMGDIIARVYSKSDPGADFEVVEPDLEDVYFCVMKKIPALRSDESVVTPSVAD
;
A
#
# COMPACT_ATOMS: atom_id res chain seq x y z
N MET A 1 34.33 -6.97 -8.99
CA MET A 1 33.58 -5.85 -9.58
C MET A 1 32.12 -6.05 -9.18
N THR A 2 31.67 -5.40 -8.11
CA THR A 2 30.26 -5.39 -7.71
C THR A 2 29.53 -4.50 -8.72
N SER A 3 28.82 -5.10 -9.65
CA SER A 3 27.87 -4.40 -10.51
C SER A 3 26.88 -3.67 -9.60
N THR A 4 26.94 -2.36 -9.59
CA THR A 4 25.94 -1.52 -8.91
C THR A 4 24.61 -1.79 -9.58
N LEU A 5 23.70 -2.43 -8.85
CA LEU A 5 22.33 -2.71 -9.32
C LEU A 5 21.67 -1.36 -9.65
N SER A 6 21.19 -1.20 -10.89
CA SER A 6 20.43 -0.03 -11.32
C SER A 6 18.99 -0.17 -10.81
N LEU A 7 18.73 0.27 -9.57
CA LEU A 7 17.43 0.13 -8.91
C LEU A 7 16.65 1.47 -8.83
N ASP A 8 17.11 2.50 -9.55
CA ASP A 8 16.41 3.80 -9.60
C ASP A 8 15.32 3.84 -10.70
N THR A 9 14.92 2.67 -11.16
CA THR A 9 13.87 2.47 -12.16
C THR A 9 12.58 1.94 -11.51
N PRO A 10 11.42 2.15 -12.14
CA PRO A 10 10.17 1.57 -11.64
C PRO A 10 10.22 0.04 -11.60
N ILE A 11 9.47 -0.55 -10.65
CA ILE A 11 9.17 -1.98 -10.67
C ILE A 11 8.08 -2.20 -11.70
N GLN A 12 8.37 -2.98 -12.73
CA GLN A 12 7.48 -3.23 -13.85
C GLN A 12 6.81 -4.59 -13.71
N ILE A 13 5.49 -4.59 -13.63
CA ILE A 13 4.65 -5.79 -13.55
C ILE A 13 3.89 -5.93 -14.87
N ARG A 14 3.97 -7.09 -15.52
CA ARG A 14 3.31 -7.34 -16.80
C ARG A 14 2.58 -8.68 -16.80
N GLY A 15 1.26 -8.65 -17.03
CA GLY A 15 0.41 -9.81 -17.13
C GLY A 15 0.41 -10.72 -15.90
N LEU A 16 0.72 -10.17 -14.70
CA LEU A 16 0.90 -10.98 -13.51
C LEU A 16 -0.41 -11.64 -13.07
N THR A 17 -0.39 -12.96 -13.05
CA THR A 17 -1.54 -13.80 -12.70
C THR A 17 -1.17 -14.71 -11.53
N LYS A 18 -2.11 -14.85 -10.59
CA LYS A 18 -2.00 -15.82 -9.49
C LYS A 18 -3.29 -16.59 -9.34
N THR A 19 -3.24 -17.88 -9.65
CA THR A 19 -4.32 -18.83 -9.40
C THR A 19 -3.89 -19.80 -8.29
N TYR A 20 -4.70 -19.96 -7.27
CA TYR A 20 -4.46 -20.92 -6.19
C TYR A 20 -4.94 -22.34 -6.57
N PRO A 21 -4.48 -23.40 -5.88
CA PRO A 21 -4.85 -24.80 -6.22
C PRO A 21 -6.36 -25.08 -6.20
N ASN A 22 -7.13 -24.31 -5.45
CA ASN A 22 -8.60 -24.40 -5.41
C ASN A 22 -9.30 -23.70 -6.59
N GLY A 23 -8.55 -23.22 -7.59
CA GLY A 23 -9.08 -22.51 -8.75
C GLY A 23 -9.34 -21.01 -8.53
N TYR A 24 -9.18 -20.48 -7.30
CA TYR A 24 -9.37 -19.06 -7.05
C TYR A 24 -8.28 -18.22 -7.68
N LYS A 25 -8.66 -17.31 -8.58
CA LYS A 25 -7.79 -16.39 -9.29
C LYS A 25 -7.67 -15.09 -8.52
N ALA A 26 -6.62 -14.95 -7.73
CA ALA A 26 -6.39 -13.79 -6.87
C ALA A 26 -5.77 -12.60 -7.61
N LEU A 27 -5.02 -12.83 -8.69
CA LEU A 27 -4.50 -11.82 -9.60
C LEU A 27 -4.84 -12.24 -11.03
N ASN A 28 -5.31 -11.30 -11.83
CA ASN A 28 -5.81 -11.55 -13.18
C ASN A 28 -5.16 -10.59 -14.19
N GLY A 29 -3.99 -10.96 -14.68
CA GLY A 29 -3.29 -10.19 -15.71
C GLY A 29 -2.88 -8.79 -15.27
N VAL A 30 -2.41 -8.64 -14.04
CA VAL A 30 -2.03 -7.32 -13.47
C VAL A 30 -0.89 -6.70 -14.28
N ASN A 31 -1.11 -5.47 -14.75
CA ASN A 31 -0.10 -4.59 -15.34
C ASN A 31 0.02 -3.36 -14.46
N LEU A 32 1.23 -3.06 -13.99
CA LEU A 32 1.46 -1.96 -13.05
C LEU A 32 2.93 -1.56 -13.08
N ASP A 33 3.19 -0.25 -13.08
CA ASP A 33 4.51 0.32 -12.86
C ASP A 33 4.52 1.00 -11.49
N ILE A 34 5.45 0.61 -10.63
CA ILE A 34 5.60 1.14 -9.26
C ILE A 34 6.87 1.97 -9.24
N PRO A 35 6.78 3.29 -9.10
CA PRO A 35 7.94 4.18 -9.07
C PRO A 35 8.74 4.06 -7.77
N MET A 36 9.90 4.69 -7.73
CA MET A 36 10.62 4.96 -6.48
C MET A 36 9.81 5.90 -5.59
N GLY A 37 10.07 5.85 -4.28
CA GLY A 37 9.33 6.61 -3.28
C GLY A 37 8.09 5.87 -2.79
N MET A 38 7.11 6.61 -2.24
CA MET A 38 5.89 6.03 -1.67
C MET A 38 4.85 5.73 -2.75
N PHE A 39 4.38 4.50 -2.80
CA PHE A 39 3.31 4.05 -3.70
C PHE A 39 2.18 3.39 -2.91
N GLY A 40 0.95 3.87 -3.11
CA GLY A 40 -0.25 3.35 -2.46
C GLY A 40 -0.94 2.26 -3.27
N LEU A 41 -1.23 1.12 -2.65
CA LEU A 41 -2.08 0.08 -3.24
C LEU A 41 -3.38 -0.02 -2.46
N LEU A 42 -4.43 0.59 -2.99
CA LEU A 42 -5.77 0.56 -2.43
C LEU A 42 -6.59 -0.62 -2.95
N GLY A 43 -7.51 -1.09 -2.14
CA GLY A 43 -8.50 -2.08 -2.57
C GLY A 43 -9.23 -2.70 -1.39
N PRO A 44 -10.43 -3.25 -1.60
CA PRO A 44 -11.19 -3.90 -0.55
C PRO A 44 -10.51 -5.19 -0.06
N ASN A 45 -11.00 -5.72 1.05
CA ASN A 45 -10.58 -7.04 1.51
C ASN A 45 -10.88 -8.10 0.45
N GLY A 46 -9.94 -9.00 0.19
CA GLY A 46 -10.07 -10.00 -0.87
C GLY A 46 -9.76 -9.49 -2.30
N ALA A 47 -9.39 -8.22 -2.49
CA ALA A 47 -9.04 -7.68 -3.81
C ALA A 47 -7.82 -8.32 -4.47
N GLY A 48 -6.95 -8.98 -3.70
CA GLY A 48 -5.69 -9.56 -4.18
C GLY A 48 -4.42 -8.83 -3.70
N LYS A 49 -4.55 -7.76 -2.88
CA LYS A 49 -3.41 -6.95 -2.40
C LYS A 49 -2.32 -7.81 -1.78
N SER A 50 -2.63 -8.60 -0.75
CA SER A 50 -1.65 -9.46 -0.09
C SER A 50 -1.08 -10.54 -1.02
N SER A 51 -1.85 -11.01 -2.02
CA SER A 51 -1.33 -11.92 -3.05
C SER A 51 -0.30 -11.22 -3.94
N LEU A 52 -0.56 -9.98 -4.35
CA LEU A 52 0.40 -9.18 -5.10
C LEU A 52 1.67 -8.92 -4.27
N MET A 53 1.51 -8.45 -3.03
CA MET A 53 2.65 -8.19 -2.12
C MET A 53 3.51 -9.44 -1.89
N ARG A 54 2.89 -10.58 -1.58
CA ARG A 54 3.62 -11.85 -1.36
C ARG A 54 4.33 -12.35 -2.62
N THR A 55 3.76 -12.11 -3.79
CA THR A 55 4.39 -12.48 -5.06
C THR A 55 5.63 -11.62 -5.32
N ILE A 56 5.53 -10.29 -5.16
CA ILE A 56 6.68 -9.38 -5.28
C ILE A 56 7.72 -9.68 -4.19
N ALA A 57 7.29 -9.96 -2.95
CA ALA A 57 8.17 -10.35 -1.85
C ALA A 57 8.80 -11.74 -2.01
N THR A 58 8.51 -12.46 -3.10
CA THR A 58 8.99 -13.83 -3.37
C THR A 58 8.58 -14.89 -2.34
N LEU A 59 7.48 -14.66 -1.64
CA LEU A 59 6.92 -15.58 -0.66
C LEU A 59 5.93 -16.58 -1.28
N GLN A 60 5.50 -16.32 -2.52
CA GLN A 60 4.70 -17.24 -3.32
C GLN A 60 5.07 -17.11 -4.79
N GLU A 61 4.78 -18.16 -5.57
CA GLU A 61 5.00 -18.17 -7.01
C GLU A 61 3.84 -17.49 -7.74
N ALA A 62 4.15 -16.75 -8.80
CA ALA A 62 3.17 -16.35 -9.80
C ALA A 62 2.75 -17.58 -10.63
N THR A 63 1.53 -17.54 -11.19
CA THR A 63 1.10 -18.54 -12.18
C THR A 63 1.58 -18.14 -13.57
N GLU A 64 1.49 -16.84 -13.90
CA GLU A 64 1.90 -16.28 -15.19
C GLU A 64 2.40 -14.83 -15.00
N GLY A 65 3.04 -14.29 -16.03
CA GLY A 65 3.50 -12.92 -16.09
C GLY A 65 4.92 -12.72 -15.62
N THR A 66 5.34 -11.45 -15.55
CA THR A 66 6.71 -11.05 -15.19
C THR A 66 6.70 -9.90 -14.22
N VAL A 67 7.75 -9.83 -13.38
CA VAL A 67 8.04 -8.68 -12.51
C VAL A 67 9.52 -8.36 -12.66
N GLN A 68 9.82 -7.17 -13.18
CA GLN A 68 11.17 -6.69 -13.43
C GLN A 68 11.45 -5.45 -12.60
N TRP A 69 12.62 -5.37 -11.97
CA TRP A 69 13.08 -4.19 -11.26
C TRP A 69 14.56 -3.91 -11.59
N GLY A 70 14.78 -2.91 -12.43
CA GLY A 70 16.10 -2.70 -13.02
C GLY A 70 16.60 -3.98 -13.68
N ASP A 71 17.78 -4.45 -13.27
CA ASP A 71 18.39 -5.68 -13.78
C ASP A 71 17.91 -6.96 -13.07
N ILE A 72 16.98 -6.85 -12.10
CA ILE A 72 16.50 -8.00 -11.33
C ILE A 72 15.18 -8.52 -11.90
N ASN A 73 15.15 -9.76 -12.37
CA ASN A 73 13.90 -10.49 -12.53
C ASN A 73 13.44 -10.99 -11.16
N VAL A 74 12.41 -10.33 -10.62
CA VAL A 74 11.91 -10.55 -9.25
C VAL A 74 11.44 -11.98 -9.02
N LEU A 75 10.84 -12.62 -10.03
CA LEU A 75 10.27 -13.97 -9.90
C LEU A 75 11.34 -15.07 -9.92
N THR A 76 12.45 -14.86 -10.61
CA THR A 76 13.50 -15.88 -10.81
C THR A 76 14.76 -15.61 -9.98
N GLU A 77 15.15 -14.35 -9.79
CA GLU A 77 16.37 -13.97 -9.07
C GLU A 77 16.09 -13.61 -7.59
N LYS A 78 15.32 -14.47 -6.92
CA LYS A 78 14.79 -14.25 -5.56
C LYS A 78 15.87 -13.91 -4.52
N VAL A 79 17.07 -14.50 -4.65
CA VAL A 79 18.16 -14.25 -3.71
C VAL A 79 18.65 -12.80 -3.82
N LYS A 80 18.83 -12.29 -5.05
CA LYS A 80 19.24 -10.91 -5.28
C LYS A 80 18.20 -9.93 -4.72
N LEU A 81 16.91 -10.17 -5.01
CA LEU A 81 15.85 -9.32 -4.49
C LEU A 81 15.84 -9.30 -2.95
N ARG A 82 15.92 -10.47 -2.30
CA ARG A 82 15.84 -10.57 -0.83
C ARG A 82 16.97 -9.83 -0.11
N GLN A 83 18.11 -9.58 -0.76
CA GLN A 83 19.19 -8.78 -0.21
C GLN A 83 18.78 -7.30 -0.04
N VAL A 84 17.97 -6.78 -0.97
CA VAL A 84 17.54 -5.38 -1.04
C VAL A 84 16.06 -5.17 -0.69
N LEU A 85 15.37 -6.22 -0.24
CA LEU A 85 13.96 -6.19 0.13
C LEU A 85 13.79 -6.13 1.64
N GLY A 86 12.94 -5.22 2.11
CA GLY A 86 12.30 -5.24 3.42
C GLY A 86 10.83 -5.62 3.28
N TYR A 87 10.31 -6.46 4.17
CA TYR A 87 8.91 -6.85 4.14
C TYR A 87 8.29 -6.85 5.53
N LEU A 88 7.24 -6.07 5.70
CA LEU A 88 6.38 -6.05 6.87
C LEU A 88 5.01 -6.64 6.49
N PRO A 89 4.73 -7.89 6.84
CA PRO A 89 3.40 -8.48 6.64
C PRO A 89 2.38 -7.92 7.64
N GLN A 90 1.11 -8.02 7.32
CA GLN A 90 -0.01 -7.64 8.20
C GLN A 90 0.08 -8.32 9.58
N TYR A 91 0.48 -9.58 9.60
CA TYR A 91 0.73 -10.35 10.83
C TYR A 91 2.07 -11.03 10.74
N PHE A 92 2.89 -10.84 11.75
CA PHE A 92 4.16 -11.58 11.89
C PHE A 92 4.27 -12.21 13.27
N GLY A 93 4.75 -13.42 13.28
CA GLY A 93 5.05 -14.16 14.50
C GLY A 93 6.31 -13.62 15.16
N VAL A 94 6.35 -13.68 16.48
CA VAL A 94 7.54 -13.36 17.27
C VAL A 94 7.95 -14.56 18.11
N TYR A 95 9.24 -14.75 18.29
CA TYR A 95 9.75 -15.83 19.14
C TYR A 95 9.48 -15.49 20.61
N PRO A 96 8.82 -16.37 21.39
CA PRO A 96 8.60 -16.15 22.80
C PRO A 96 9.92 -15.98 23.56
N GLY A 97 9.97 -15.00 24.46
CA GLY A 97 11.13 -14.79 25.34
C GLY A 97 12.37 -14.18 24.68
N VAL A 98 12.34 -13.87 23.38
CA VAL A 98 13.47 -13.22 22.69
C VAL A 98 13.32 -11.71 22.74
N SER A 99 14.36 -11.01 23.21
CA SER A 99 14.35 -9.54 23.27
C SER A 99 14.46 -8.91 21.88
N ALA A 100 13.99 -7.66 21.76
CA ALA A 100 14.01 -6.91 20.50
C ALA A 100 15.43 -6.79 19.94
N GLU A 101 16.42 -6.47 20.78
CA GLU A 101 17.82 -6.36 20.38
C GLU A 101 18.34 -7.68 19.80
N LYS A 102 18.15 -8.80 20.52
CA LYS A 102 18.62 -10.11 20.07
C LYS A 102 17.95 -10.57 18.77
N LEU A 103 16.67 -10.28 18.63
CA LEU A 103 15.92 -10.66 17.43
C LEU A 103 16.37 -9.86 16.21
N LEU A 104 16.60 -8.54 16.34
CA LEU A 104 17.17 -7.73 15.27
C LEU A 104 18.61 -8.10 14.93
N ASP A 105 19.46 -8.40 15.93
CA ASP A 105 20.81 -8.89 15.68
C ASP A 105 20.81 -10.20 14.87
N HIS A 106 19.88 -11.11 15.20
CA HIS A 106 19.68 -12.34 14.44
C HIS A 106 19.28 -12.08 12.99
N PHE A 107 18.33 -11.16 12.73
CA PHE A 107 17.96 -10.78 11.36
C PHE A 107 19.10 -10.10 10.62
N ALA A 108 19.89 -9.27 11.29
CA ALA A 108 21.08 -8.66 10.69
C ALA A 108 22.13 -9.72 10.27
N ALA A 109 22.33 -10.73 11.10
CA ALA A 109 23.18 -11.86 10.75
C ALA A 109 22.65 -12.66 9.54
N LEU A 110 21.33 -12.90 9.47
CA LEU A 110 20.68 -13.55 8.32
C LEU A 110 20.77 -12.72 7.02
N LYS A 111 20.83 -11.41 7.15
CA LYS A 111 21.08 -10.49 6.01
C LYS A 111 22.55 -10.44 5.57
N GLY A 112 23.43 -11.22 6.22
CA GLY A 112 24.84 -11.34 5.86
C GLY A 112 25.78 -10.36 6.55
N ILE A 113 25.30 -9.58 7.53
CA ILE A 113 26.15 -8.70 8.33
C ILE A 113 26.88 -9.56 9.36
N THR A 114 28.12 -9.99 9.04
CA THR A 114 28.90 -10.94 9.84
C THR A 114 29.62 -10.29 11.00
N ASN A 115 29.99 -9.00 10.89
CA ASN A 115 30.71 -8.29 11.93
C ASN A 115 29.78 -7.93 13.10
N GLY A 116 30.08 -8.46 14.31
CA GLY A 116 29.25 -8.25 15.49
C GLY A 116 29.19 -6.79 15.97
N LYS A 117 30.25 -5.99 15.76
CA LYS A 117 30.26 -4.57 16.12
C LYS A 117 29.33 -3.78 15.17
N GLU A 118 29.42 -4.03 13.88
CA GLU A 118 28.55 -3.43 12.86
C GLU A 118 27.09 -3.78 13.10
N ARG A 119 26.77 -5.05 13.42
CA ARG A 119 25.39 -5.45 13.77
C ARG A 119 24.87 -4.70 14.99
N LYS A 120 25.68 -4.59 16.05
CA LYS A 120 25.29 -3.87 17.27
C LYS A 120 24.99 -2.40 16.99
N GLU A 121 25.83 -1.73 16.20
CA GLU A 121 25.62 -0.34 15.78
C GLU A 121 24.34 -0.19 14.97
N LEU A 122 24.11 -1.07 13.97
CA LEU A 122 22.88 -1.09 13.17
C LEU A 122 21.64 -1.32 14.03
N VAL A 123 21.65 -2.33 14.91
CA VAL A 123 20.50 -2.64 15.78
C VAL A 123 20.18 -1.49 16.72
N THR A 124 21.20 -0.86 17.30
CA THR A 124 21.06 0.33 18.14
C THR A 124 20.42 1.47 17.34
N HIS A 125 20.90 1.72 16.12
CA HIS A 125 20.37 2.75 15.24
C HIS A 125 18.88 2.50 14.91
N LEU A 126 18.54 1.30 14.46
CA LEU A 126 17.17 0.92 14.10
C LEU A 126 16.21 1.02 15.30
N LEU A 127 16.62 0.56 16.49
CA LEU A 127 15.79 0.66 17.70
C LEU A 127 15.56 2.11 18.12
N ASN A 128 16.55 2.99 17.95
CA ASN A 128 16.36 4.43 18.17
C ASN A 128 15.41 5.04 17.14
N GLN A 129 15.61 4.73 15.86
CA GLN A 129 14.77 5.25 14.76
C GLN A 129 13.28 4.93 14.96
N VAL A 130 12.96 3.73 15.44
CA VAL A 130 11.57 3.33 15.74
C VAL A 130 11.14 3.63 17.18
N ASN A 131 11.95 4.34 17.96
CA ASN A 131 11.69 4.69 19.37
C ASN A 131 11.38 3.46 20.25
N LEU A 132 12.21 2.43 20.14
CA LEU A 132 12.14 1.19 20.94
C LEU A 132 13.43 0.89 21.70
N TYR A 133 14.43 1.78 21.69
CA TYR A 133 15.70 1.54 22.32
C TYR A 133 15.60 1.25 23.83
N GLU A 134 14.76 1.97 24.55
CA GLU A 134 14.52 1.75 25.99
C GLU A 134 13.83 0.40 26.29
N ALA A 135 13.19 -0.18 25.28
CA ALA A 135 12.52 -1.48 25.39
C ALA A 135 13.34 -2.63 24.77
N ARG A 136 14.59 -2.39 24.38
CA ARG A 136 15.44 -3.34 23.63
C ARG A 136 15.64 -4.69 24.31
N ASP A 137 15.69 -4.70 25.65
CA ASP A 137 15.88 -5.91 26.45
C ASP A 137 14.57 -6.68 26.71
N ARG A 138 13.41 -6.08 26.38
CA ARG A 138 12.11 -6.72 26.55
C ARG A 138 11.82 -7.69 25.42
N ALA A 139 11.14 -8.79 25.76
CA ALA A 139 10.67 -9.75 24.76
C ALA A 139 9.62 -9.10 23.86
N VAL A 140 9.75 -9.25 22.52
CA VAL A 140 8.84 -8.69 21.52
C VAL A 140 7.41 -9.24 21.68
N SER A 141 7.25 -10.46 22.21
CA SER A 141 5.95 -11.05 22.53
C SER A 141 5.15 -10.24 23.57
N GLY A 142 5.83 -9.46 24.40
CA GLY A 142 5.22 -8.57 25.41
C GLY A 142 5.01 -7.12 24.94
N PHE A 143 5.22 -6.82 23.67
CA PHE A 143 5.03 -5.49 23.13
C PHE A 143 3.52 -5.19 22.90
N SER A 144 3.15 -3.91 23.04
CA SER A 144 1.83 -3.42 22.58
C SER A 144 1.70 -3.56 21.05
N GLY A 145 0.51 -3.39 20.52
CA GLY A 145 0.27 -3.41 19.06
C GLY A 145 1.18 -2.43 18.32
N GLY A 146 1.21 -1.16 18.76
CA GLY A 146 2.05 -0.14 18.15
C GLY A 146 3.55 -0.40 18.33
N MET A 147 4.00 -0.89 19.49
CA MET A 147 5.41 -1.31 19.67
C MET A 147 5.76 -2.47 18.74
N ARG A 148 4.86 -3.41 18.53
CA ARG A 148 5.08 -4.55 17.65
C ARG A 148 5.19 -4.11 16.19
N GLN A 149 4.31 -3.21 15.74
CA GLN A 149 4.39 -2.64 14.39
C GLN A 149 5.70 -1.88 14.16
N ARG A 150 6.11 -1.03 15.11
CA ARG A 150 7.40 -0.33 15.03
C ARG A 150 8.58 -1.29 15.01
N PHE A 151 8.54 -2.36 15.79
CA PHE A 151 9.55 -3.41 15.71
C PHE A 151 9.57 -4.10 14.35
N GLY A 152 8.39 -4.38 13.77
CA GLY A 152 8.27 -4.95 12.42
C GLY A 152 8.91 -4.08 11.35
N ILE A 153 8.78 -2.74 11.44
CA ILE A 153 9.50 -1.82 10.55
C ILE A 153 11.01 -1.90 10.79
N ALA A 154 11.48 -1.86 12.04
CA ALA A 154 12.91 -2.01 12.32
C ALA A 154 13.46 -3.30 11.70
N GLN A 155 12.71 -4.40 11.80
CA GLN A 155 13.04 -5.67 11.16
C GLN A 155 13.08 -5.57 9.64
N ALA A 156 12.10 -4.90 9.01
CA ALA A 156 12.04 -4.72 7.57
C ALA A 156 13.21 -3.85 7.05
N LEU A 157 13.71 -2.92 7.86
CA LEU A 157 14.82 -2.02 7.52
C LEU A 157 16.21 -2.65 7.71
N VAL A 158 16.31 -3.83 8.30
CA VAL A 158 17.59 -4.51 8.45
C VAL A 158 18.24 -4.75 7.09
N GLY A 159 19.49 -4.31 6.93
CA GLY A 159 20.28 -4.47 5.71
C GLY A 159 20.04 -3.37 4.67
N ASP A 160 19.51 -2.22 5.08
CA ASP A 160 19.29 -1.02 4.24
C ASP A 160 18.56 -1.33 2.92
N PRO A 161 17.29 -1.76 2.97
CA PRO A 161 16.57 -2.19 1.79
C PRO A 161 16.30 -1.02 0.82
N ARG A 162 16.30 -1.34 -0.48
CA ARG A 162 15.92 -0.42 -1.55
C ARG A 162 14.44 -0.59 -1.96
N LEU A 163 13.79 -1.67 -1.54
CA LEU A 163 12.35 -1.91 -1.66
C LEU A 163 11.81 -2.31 -0.30
N VAL A 164 10.78 -1.62 0.16
CA VAL A 164 10.05 -1.96 1.39
C VAL A 164 8.59 -2.20 1.03
N ILE A 165 8.09 -3.37 1.37
CA ILE A 165 6.68 -3.74 1.19
C ILE A 165 6.02 -3.77 2.56
N VAL A 166 4.92 -3.05 2.70
CA VAL A 166 4.21 -2.88 3.97
C VAL A 166 2.72 -3.22 3.76
N ASP A 167 2.27 -4.31 4.37
CA ASP A 167 0.92 -4.83 4.17
C ASP A 167 0.02 -4.49 5.38
N GLU A 168 -0.90 -3.54 5.18
CA GLU A 168 -1.89 -3.03 6.16
C GLU A 168 -1.29 -2.61 7.53
N PRO A 169 -0.27 -1.75 7.55
CA PRO A 169 0.53 -1.53 8.76
C PRO A 169 -0.15 -0.70 9.84
N THR A 170 -1.13 0.11 9.48
CA THR A 170 -1.80 1.08 10.37
C THR A 170 -3.04 0.52 11.05
N ALA A 171 -3.47 -0.68 10.64
CA ALA A 171 -4.63 -1.34 11.21
C ALA A 171 -4.46 -1.61 12.72
N GLY A 172 -5.35 -1.05 13.54
CA GLY A 172 -5.34 -1.22 15.00
C GLY A 172 -4.32 -0.37 15.77
N LEU A 173 -3.66 0.60 15.09
CA LEU A 173 -2.87 1.62 15.77
C LEU A 173 -3.77 2.74 16.31
N ASP A 174 -3.39 3.31 17.46
CA ASP A 174 -3.99 4.56 17.90
C ASP A 174 -3.54 5.73 16.99
N PRO A 175 -4.26 6.88 16.99
CA PRO A 175 -3.95 7.99 16.08
C PRO A 175 -2.51 8.51 16.21
N ALA A 176 -1.97 8.58 17.41
CA ALA A 176 -0.61 9.10 17.62
C ALA A 176 0.46 8.12 17.10
N GLU A 177 0.26 6.82 17.31
CA GLU A 177 1.14 5.78 16.76
C GLU A 177 1.05 5.72 15.23
N ARG A 178 -0.17 5.88 14.66
CA ARG A 178 -0.36 5.95 13.21
C ARG A 178 0.45 7.09 12.59
N VAL A 179 0.32 8.31 13.10
CA VAL A 179 1.08 9.48 12.59
C VAL A 179 2.59 9.23 12.68
N ARG A 180 3.11 8.71 13.80
CA ARG A 180 4.53 8.41 13.95
C ARG A 180 5.01 7.37 12.93
N PHE A 181 4.20 6.34 12.71
CA PHE A 181 4.49 5.28 11.76
C PHE A 181 4.53 5.81 10.32
N LEU A 182 3.55 6.63 9.93
CA LEU A 182 3.46 7.23 8.60
C LEU A 182 4.65 8.19 8.34
N ASN A 183 5.04 9.00 9.32
CA ASN A 183 6.22 9.85 9.23
C ASN A 183 7.50 9.04 9.01
N LEU A 184 7.67 7.93 9.73
CA LEU A 184 8.81 7.04 9.57
C LEU A 184 8.87 6.45 8.15
N LEU A 185 7.73 6.02 7.60
CA LEU A 185 7.68 5.54 6.21
C LEU A 185 8.03 6.65 5.21
N SER A 186 7.56 7.88 5.45
CA SER A 186 7.90 9.03 4.60
C SER A 186 9.41 9.28 4.55
N GLU A 187 10.10 9.27 5.69
CA GLU A 187 11.56 9.41 5.75
C GLU A 187 12.29 8.30 4.97
N ILE A 188 11.81 7.05 5.07
CA ILE A 188 12.41 5.92 4.36
C ILE A 188 12.19 6.04 2.85
N SER A 189 11.05 6.60 2.42
CA SER A 189 10.68 6.74 1.01
C SER A 189 11.61 7.65 0.20
N GLU A 190 12.40 8.50 0.87
CA GLU A 190 13.41 9.33 0.20
C GLU A 190 14.54 8.51 -0.44
N ARG A 191 14.78 7.29 0.06
CA ARG A 191 15.89 6.41 -0.37
C ARG A 191 15.48 5.03 -0.86
N ALA A 192 14.22 4.65 -0.68
CA ALA A 192 13.70 3.35 -1.05
C ALA A 192 12.33 3.45 -1.75
N ALA A 193 12.01 2.51 -2.61
CA ALA A 193 10.65 2.32 -3.06
C ALA A 193 9.84 1.70 -1.91
N ILE A 194 8.68 2.27 -1.58
CA ILE A 194 7.79 1.72 -0.55
C ILE A 194 6.44 1.40 -1.20
N ILE A 195 5.99 0.16 -1.05
CA ILE A 195 4.66 -0.25 -1.46
C ILE A 195 3.80 -0.36 -0.19
N LEU A 196 2.89 0.60 -0.01
CA LEU A 196 1.94 0.64 1.09
C LEU A 196 0.62 0.00 0.63
N SER A 197 0.34 -1.21 1.10
CA SER A 197 -0.96 -1.86 0.90
C SER A 197 -1.90 -1.48 2.04
N THR A 198 -3.04 -0.89 1.71
CA THR A 198 -4.02 -0.48 2.71
C THR A 198 -5.44 -0.47 2.14
N HIS A 199 -6.43 -0.52 3.03
CA HIS A 199 -7.82 -0.21 2.72
C HIS A 199 -8.24 1.16 3.27
N ILE A 200 -7.32 1.86 3.96
CA ILE A 200 -7.53 3.17 4.55
C ILE A 200 -7.13 4.22 3.51
N VAL A 201 -8.13 4.91 2.97
CA VAL A 201 -7.95 5.87 1.87
C VAL A 201 -7.10 7.06 2.30
N GLU A 202 -7.26 7.49 3.55
CA GLU A 202 -6.53 8.62 4.14
C GLU A 202 -5.01 8.39 4.15
N ASP A 203 -4.54 7.15 4.46
CA ASP A 203 -3.10 6.83 4.46
C ASP A 203 -2.47 7.09 3.08
N VAL A 204 -3.21 6.73 2.01
CA VAL A 204 -2.75 6.93 0.63
C VAL A 204 -2.81 8.40 0.23
N SER A 205 -3.89 9.10 0.60
CA SER A 205 -4.08 10.52 0.28
C SER A 205 -2.99 11.39 0.89
N GLU A 206 -2.55 11.06 2.11
CA GLU A 206 -1.56 11.85 2.86
C GLU A 206 -0.10 11.58 2.39
N LEU A 207 0.22 10.33 2.01
CA LEU A 207 1.60 9.90 1.85
C LEU A 207 2.00 9.53 0.43
N CYS A 208 1.05 9.10 -0.40
CA CYS A 208 1.41 8.45 -1.65
C CYS A 208 1.26 9.40 -2.84
N PRO A 209 2.36 9.85 -3.46
CA PRO A 209 2.29 10.66 -4.67
C PRO A 209 1.74 9.89 -5.87
N GLN A 210 1.81 8.55 -5.82
CA GLN A 210 1.27 7.65 -6.85
C GLN A 210 0.53 6.50 -6.19
N MET A 211 -0.55 6.04 -6.83
CA MET A 211 -1.35 4.94 -6.31
C MET A 211 -1.94 4.06 -7.40
N ALA A 212 -2.41 2.89 -7.00
CA ALA A 212 -3.28 2.05 -7.80
C ALA A 212 -4.46 1.54 -6.97
N VAL A 213 -5.59 1.31 -7.63
CA VAL A 213 -6.76 0.65 -7.07
C VAL A 213 -6.87 -0.76 -7.64
N LEU A 214 -6.73 -1.77 -6.78
CA LEU A 214 -6.86 -3.19 -7.10
C LEU A 214 -8.24 -3.68 -6.68
N ILE A 215 -9.00 -4.26 -7.61
CA ILE A 215 -10.32 -4.84 -7.35
C ILE A 215 -10.43 -6.17 -8.07
N ALA A 216 -10.81 -7.22 -7.33
CA ALA A 216 -11.00 -8.57 -7.87
C ALA A 216 -9.81 -9.07 -8.73
N GLY A 217 -8.59 -8.79 -8.27
CA GLY A 217 -7.34 -9.22 -8.93
C GLY A 217 -6.91 -8.38 -10.12
N GLU A 218 -7.57 -7.27 -10.42
CA GLU A 218 -7.24 -6.39 -11.55
C GLU A 218 -6.99 -4.95 -11.11
N ILE A 219 -6.03 -4.28 -11.75
CA ILE A 219 -5.83 -2.84 -11.57
C ILE A 219 -6.95 -2.11 -12.31
N ARG A 220 -7.71 -1.32 -11.59
CA ARG A 220 -8.86 -0.57 -12.12
C ARG A 220 -8.56 0.90 -12.33
N ALA A 221 -7.62 1.45 -11.58
CA ALA A 221 -7.16 2.82 -11.74
C ALA A 221 -5.72 2.95 -11.24
N THR A 222 -4.94 3.82 -11.86
CA THR A 222 -3.60 4.20 -11.42
C THR A 222 -3.40 5.69 -11.66
N GLY A 223 -2.57 6.34 -10.86
CA GLY A 223 -2.20 7.74 -11.06
C GLY A 223 -1.92 8.48 -9.76
N GLN A 224 -1.79 9.79 -9.87
CA GLN A 224 -1.65 10.67 -8.72
C GLN A 224 -3.01 10.90 -8.04
N PRO A 225 -3.15 10.72 -6.72
CA PRO A 225 -4.40 10.98 -6.00
C PRO A 225 -4.99 12.36 -6.30
N SER A 226 -4.16 13.41 -6.28
CA SER A 226 -4.58 14.79 -6.57
C SER A 226 -5.17 14.97 -7.98
N THR A 227 -4.54 14.38 -8.99
CA THR A 227 -5.05 14.42 -10.38
C THR A 227 -6.37 13.68 -10.50
N MET A 228 -6.51 12.54 -9.84
CA MET A 228 -7.75 11.75 -9.86
C MET A 228 -8.90 12.50 -9.17
N MET A 229 -8.65 13.13 -8.03
CA MET A 229 -9.63 13.98 -7.35
C MET A 229 -10.05 15.17 -8.25
N GLN A 230 -9.08 15.81 -8.91
CA GLN A 230 -9.37 16.95 -9.81
C GLN A 230 -10.28 16.57 -10.98
N GLN A 231 -10.23 15.33 -11.46
CA GLN A 231 -11.16 14.85 -12.51
C GLN A 231 -12.63 14.82 -12.04
N LEU A 232 -12.87 14.77 -10.73
CA LEU A 232 -14.18 14.78 -10.11
C LEU A 232 -14.65 16.21 -9.72
N ALA A 233 -13.81 17.24 -9.87
CA ALA A 233 -14.14 18.61 -9.50
C ALA A 233 -15.45 19.07 -10.17
N GLY A 234 -16.38 19.61 -9.36
CA GLY A 234 -17.70 20.04 -9.79
C GLY A 234 -18.67 18.90 -10.13
N LYS A 235 -18.34 17.64 -9.82
CA LYS A 235 -19.19 16.47 -10.11
C LYS A 235 -19.57 15.68 -8.87
N VAL A 236 -19.07 16.08 -7.70
CA VAL A 236 -19.44 15.48 -6.42
C VAL A 236 -20.34 16.44 -5.67
N TRP A 237 -21.48 15.93 -5.27
CA TRP A 237 -22.53 16.69 -4.62
C TRP A 237 -22.88 16.06 -3.29
N ARG A 238 -23.24 16.88 -2.33
CA ARG A 238 -23.68 16.45 -1.00
C ARG A 238 -25.16 16.79 -0.83
N ILE A 239 -25.88 15.86 -0.18
CA ILE A 239 -27.26 16.09 0.23
C ILE A 239 -27.49 15.49 1.63
N GLN A 240 -28.33 16.14 2.42
CA GLN A 240 -28.81 15.61 3.70
C GLN A 240 -30.22 15.05 3.54
N LEU A 241 -30.43 13.81 3.93
CA LEU A 241 -31.64 13.04 3.72
C LEU A 241 -32.14 12.46 5.03
N LYS A 242 -33.46 12.25 5.11
CA LYS A 242 -34.03 11.31 6.10
C LYS A 242 -33.74 9.87 5.68
N ARG A 243 -33.66 8.99 6.68
CA ARG A 243 -33.30 7.58 6.46
C ARG A 243 -34.23 6.85 5.47
N ASP A 244 -35.52 7.18 5.51
CA ASP A 244 -36.56 6.59 4.64
C ASP A 244 -36.48 7.05 3.19
N GLN A 245 -35.82 8.18 2.93
CA GLN A 245 -35.63 8.73 1.57
C GLN A 245 -34.49 8.08 0.82
N LEU A 246 -33.47 7.50 1.52
CA LEU A 246 -32.25 7.01 0.88
C LEU A 246 -32.52 6.00 -0.26
N PRO A 247 -33.43 5.03 -0.16
CA PRO A 247 -33.66 4.08 -1.26
C PRO A 247 -34.08 4.75 -2.57
N SER A 248 -34.95 5.76 -2.52
CA SER A 248 -35.39 6.50 -3.72
C SER A 248 -34.28 7.32 -4.34
N TYR A 249 -33.34 7.82 -3.51
CA TYR A 249 -32.16 8.53 -4.01
C TYR A 249 -31.14 7.59 -4.63
N GLU A 250 -30.94 6.39 -4.08
CA GLU A 250 -30.07 5.36 -4.66
C GLU A 250 -30.58 4.85 -6.02
N GLU A 251 -31.91 4.84 -6.24
CA GLU A 251 -32.51 4.51 -7.53
C GLU A 251 -32.31 5.62 -8.58
N THR A 252 -32.30 6.89 -8.15
CA THR A 252 -32.29 8.04 -9.04
C THR A 252 -30.89 8.56 -9.32
N TYR A 253 -30.01 8.52 -8.32
CA TYR A 253 -28.68 9.13 -8.35
C TYR A 253 -27.57 8.10 -8.13
N GLN A 254 -26.39 8.42 -8.63
CA GLN A 254 -25.18 7.62 -8.36
C GLN A 254 -24.61 7.98 -7.00
N VAL A 255 -25.19 7.44 -5.93
CA VAL A 255 -24.71 7.63 -4.56
C VAL A 255 -23.33 6.97 -4.41
N LEU A 256 -22.31 7.76 -4.06
CA LEU A 256 -20.94 7.28 -3.82
C LEU A 256 -20.83 6.66 -2.41
N SER A 257 -21.12 7.48 -1.42
CA SER A 257 -21.03 7.10 0.01
C SER A 257 -22.17 7.72 0.82
N THR A 258 -22.42 7.14 1.99
CA THR A 258 -23.41 7.64 2.96
C THR A 258 -22.82 7.63 4.35
N ARG A 259 -23.09 8.68 5.13
CA ARG A 259 -22.68 8.78 6.55
C ARG A 259 -23.87 9.18 7.40
N PHE A 260 -24.03 8.54 8.56
CA PHE A 260 -25.04 8.96 9.54
C PHE A 260 -24.54 10.20 10.29
N PHE A 261 -25.40 11.21 10.38
CA PHE A 261 -25.12 12.45 11.09
C PHE A 261 -26.38 12.95 11.82
N MET A 262 -26.37 12.96 13.14
CA MET A 262 -27.46 13.46 14.00
C MET A 262 -28.87 12.96 13.65
N GLY A 263 -29.00 11.70 13.26
CA GLY A 263 -30.30 11.07 12.92
C GLY A 263 -30.67 11.15 11.43
N ASP A 264 -29.96 11.95 10.66
CA ASP A 264 -30.10 12.05 9.20
C ASP A 264 -28.97 11.27 8.50
N ILE A 265 -29.03 11.24 7.17
CA ILE A 265 -27.98 10.68 6.32
C ILE A 265 -27.41 11.83 5.49
N ILE A 266 -26.10 11.96 5.50
CA ILE A 266 -25.36 12.73 4.51
C ILE A 266 -24.94 11.78 3.41
N ALA A 267 -25.45 12.00 2.19
CA ALA A 267 -25.06 11.25 1.01
C ALA A 267 -24.16 12.10 0.11
N ARG A 268 -23.09 11.47 -0.42
CA ARG A 268 -22.28 12.03 -1.50
C ARG A 268 -22.69 11.35 -2.80
N VAL A 269 -22.90 12.15 -3.83
CA VAL A 269 -23.48 11.71 -5.11
C VAL A 269 -22.59 12.18 -6.24
N TYR A 270 -22.38 11.32 -7.24
CA TYR A 270 -21.74 11.71 -8.49
C TYR A 270 -22.80 12.17 -9.49
N SER A 271 -22.65 13.40 -10.00
CA SER A 271 -23.44 13.91 -11.14
C SER A 271 -22.59 14.85 -11.99
N LYS A 272 -22.68 14.71 -13.32
CA LYS A 272 -21.98 15.58 -14.29
C LYS A 272 -22.56 16.97 -14.38
N SER A 273 -23.82 17.14 -13.98
CA SER A 273 -24.56 18.39 -13.96
C SER A 273 -25.19 18.59 -12.59
N ASP A 274 -25.65 19.82 -12.33
CA ASP A 274 -26.39 20.13 -11.11
C ASP A 274 -27.60 19.21 -10.97
N PRO A 275 -27.66 18.41 -9.88
CA PRO A 275 -28.76 17.46 -9.65
C PRO A 275 -30.00 18.10 -9.02
N GLY A 276 -29.96 19.38 -8.68
CA GLY A 276 -31.10 20.14 -8.13
C GLY A 276 -30.77 20.97 -6.91
N ALA A 277 -31.70 21.84 -6.49
CA ALA A 277 -31.51 22.87 -5.47
C ALA A 277 -31.18 22.35 -4.05
N ASP A 278 -31.50 21.09 -3.78
CA ASP A 278 -31.25 20.48 -2.47
C ASP A 278 -29.81 19.94 -2.32
N PHE A 279 -29.05 19.96 -3.43
CA PHE A 279 -27.68 19.47 -3.46
C PHE A 279 -26.67 20.61 -3.36
N GLU A 280 -25.60 20.36 -2.62
CA GLU A 280 -24.46 21.25 -2.51
C GLU A 280 -23.24 20.62 -3.19
N VAL A 281 -22.60 21.35 -4.11
CA VAL A 281 -21.34 20.92 -4.69
C VAL A 281 -20.26 20.91 -3.62
N VAL A 282 -19.47 19.84 -3.57
CA VAL A 282 -18.37 19.71 -2.58
C VAL A 282 -17.06 19.38 -3.27
N GLU A 283 -15.95 19.70 -2.62
CA GLU A 283 -14.64 19.27 -3.07
C GLU A 283 -14.54 17.75 -3.00
N PRO A 284 -14.11 17.09 -4.10
CA PRO A 284 -13.88 15.66 -4.10
C PRO A 284 -12.71 15.28 -3.20
N ASP A 285 -12.84 14.19 -2.50
CA ASP A 285 -11.75 13.52 -1.78
C ASP A 285 -11.37 12.19 -2.45
N LEU A 286 -10.31 11.55 -1.95
CA LEU A 286 -9.84 10.28 -2.49
C LEU A 286 -10.84 9.14 -2.24
N GLU A 287 -11.70 9.26 -1.23
CA GLU A 287 -12.78 8.31 -0.96
C GLU A 287 -13.83 8.33 -2.09
N ASP A 288 -14.13 9.52 -2.65
CA ASP A 288 -15.02 9.64 -3.83
C ASP A 288 -14.42 8.96 -5.06
N VAL A 289 -13.12 9.18 -5.30
CA VAL A 289 -12.38 8.47 -6.37
C VAL A 289 -12.49 6.97 -6.20
N TYR A 290 -12.21 6.48 -5.00
CA TYR A 290 -12.27 5.06 -4.67
C TYR A 290 -13.66 4.47 -4.92
N PHE A 291 -14.74 5.15 -4.47
CA PHE A 291 -16.11 4.68 -4.71
C PHE A 291 -16.53 4.78 -6.18
N CYS A 292 -16.07 5.79 -6.93
CA CYS A 292 -16.28 5.82 -8.37
C CYS A 292 -15.70 4.58 -9.05
N VAL A 293 -14.46 4.21 -8.70
CA VAL A 293 -13.80 3.01 -9.24
C VAL A 293 -14.53 1.73 -8.80
N MET A 294 -14.91 1.62 -7.53
CA MET A 294 -15.63 0.47 -6.98
C MET A 294 -16.98 0.24 -7.66
N LYS A 295 -17.73 1.31 -7.90
CA LYS A 295 -19.06 1.28 -8.52
C LYS A 295 -19.02 1.32 -10.05
N LYS A 296 -17.81 1.30 -10.65
CA LYS A 296 -17.59 1.36 -12.10
C LYS A 296 -18.22 2.59 -12.76
N ILE A 297 -18.25 3.70 -12.04
CA ILE A 297 -18.74 4.97 -12.56
C ILE A 297 -17.71 5.51 -13.56
N PRO A 298 -18.07 5.84 -14.80
CA PRO A 298 -17.12 6.31 -15.83
C PRO A 298 -16.74 7.78 -15.59
N ALA A 299 -16.21 8.05 -14.39
CA ALA A 299 -15.86 9.39 -13.93
C ALA A 299 -14.39 9.71 -14.17
N LEU A 300 -13.53 8.69 -14.17
CA LEU A 300 -12.09 8.81 -14.29
C LEU A 300 -11.64 8.42 -15.70
N ARG A 301 -10.77 9.23 -16.28
CA ARG A 301 -10.01 8.82 -17.46
C ARG A 301 -8.82 8.01 -16.95
N SER A 302 -8.60 6.81 -17.49
CA SER A 302 -7.32 6.14 -17.36
C SER A 302 -6.26 7.03 -18.00
N ASP A 303 -5.20 7.37 -17.27
CA ASP A 303 -4.01 7.96 -17.91
C ASP A 303 -3.44 6.89 -18.85
N GLU A 304 -3.77 6.99 -20.15
CA GLU A 304 -3.21 6.15 -21.21
C GLU A 304 -1.68 6.34 -21.39
N SER A 305 -1.05 7.21 -20.60
CA SER A 305 0.35 7.56 -20.72
C SER A 305 1.34 6.54 -20.11
N VAL A 306 0.87 5.40 -19.60
CA VAL A 306 1.74 4.33 -19.04
C VAL A 306 1.75 3.05 -19.91
N VAL A 307 1.15 3.06 -21.08
CA VAL A 307 1.23 1.93 -22.04
C VAL A 307 1.63 2.46 -23.41
N THR A 308 2.89 2.40 -23.73
CA THR A 308 3.58 1.85 -24.89
C THR A 308 4.91 2.57 -25.16
N PRO A 309 5.94 1.86 -25.57
CA PRO A 309 6.35 1.98 -26.95
C PRO A 309 5.89 0.76 -27.74
N SER A 310 5.13 0.98 -28.81
CA SER A 310 4.99 0.03 -29.88
C SER A 310 6.38 -0.30 -30.41
N VAL A 311 6.76 -1.54 -30.34
CA VAL A 311 7.80 -2.07 -31.23
C VAL A 311 7.17 -2.07 -32.62
N ALA A 312 7.61 -1.13 -33.44
CA ALA A 312 7.45 -1.21 -34.88
C ALA A 312 8.74 -1.70 -35.47
N ASP A 313 8.64 -2.83 -36.16
CA ASP A 313 9.49 -3.45 -37.19
C ASP A 313 11.01 -3.55 -36.97
#